data_14828f3b37b402bdabad19ba9d9fb5af
#
_entry.id   14828f3b37b402bdabad19ba9d9fb5af
#
_cell.length_a   1.000
_cell.length_b   1.000
_cell.length_c   1.000
_cell.angle_alpha   90.00
_cell.angle_beta   90.00
_cell.angle_gamma   90.00
#
_symmetry.space_group_name_H-M   'P 1'
#
loop_
_entity.id
_entity.type
_entity.pdbx_description
1 polymer ?
#
loop_
_entity_poly.entity_id
_entity_poly.type
_entity_poly.pdbx_seq_one_letter_code
_entity_poly.pdbx_strand_id
1 'polypeptide(L)'
;MTGRQKLLLVAVAVLLVAAFVTAVGVGRADRGDPADAGALGWLGRLGGGGSALDPATVRADCDRTGDVLTFVGGCVLRVADPGALRTLVLRSAAAFTVAAPAPGDADLTVRDDVTPTDGGGAVAKIAVDRATEVDLGCPGGTSCTVTIATS
;
A
#
# COMPACT_ATOMS: atom_id res chain seq x y z
N MET A 1 -46.70 -18.72 3.93
CA MET A 1 -45.45 -19.07 3.22
C MET A 1 -45.51 -20.56 2.91
N THR A 2 -45.50 -20.91 1.64
CA THR A 2 -45.57 -22.33 1.17
C THR A 2 -44.21 -22.98 1.40
N GLY A 3 -44.21 -24.33 1.64
CA GLY A 3 -42.97 -25.08 1.91
C GLY A 3 -41.87 -24.88 0.83
N ARG A 4 -42.27 -24.68 -0.44
CA ARG A 4 -41.36 -24.35 -1.54
C ARG A 4 -40.62 -23.03 -1.39
N GLN A 5 -41.28 -21.99 -0.87
CA GLN A 5 -40.65 -20.68 -0.59
C GLN A 5 -39.59 -20.77 0.52
N LYS A 6 -39.88 -21.54 1.57
CA LYS A 6 -38.87 -21.75 2.65
C LYS A 6 -37.64 -22.49 2.13
N LEU A 7 -37.83 -23.49 1.29
CA LEU A 7 -36.74 -24.28 0.71
C LEU A 7 -35.88 -23.44 -0.23
N LEU A 8 -36.50 -22.55 -1.00
CA LEU A 8 -35.79 -21.62 -1.91
C LEU A 8 -34.96 -20.59 -1.14
N LEU A 9 -35.51 -20.03 -0.04
CA LEU A 9 -34.80 -19.09 0.82
C LEU A 9 -33.58 -19.74 1.50
N VAL A 10 -33.74 -20.98 1.98
CA VAL A 10 -32.63 -21.73 2.59
C VAL A 10 -31.53 -22.00 1.54
N ALA A 11 -31.90 -22.42 0.33
CA ALA A 11 -30.93 -22.66 -0.74
C ALA A 11 -30.15 -21.41 -1.13
N VAL A 12 -30.83 -20.24 -1.23
CA VAL A 12 -30.16 -18.96 -1.52
C VAL A 12 -29.25 -18.54 -0.36
N ALA A 13 -29.68 -18.70 0.89
CA ALA A 13 -28.85 -18.38 2.06
C ALA A 13 -27.57 -19.23 2.09
N VAL A 14 -27.67 -20.54 1.82
CA VAL A 14 -26.52 -21.45 1.78
C VAL A 14 -25.56 -21.06 0.64
N LEU A 15 -26.09 -20.72 -0.53
CA LEU A 15 -25.29 -20.25 -1.68
C LEU A 15 -24.53 -18.93 -1.35
N LEU A 16 -25.19 -17.98 -0.67
CA LEU A 16 -24.55 -16.73 -0.28
C LEU A 16 -23.44 -16.95 0.77
N VAL A 17 -23.69 -17.84 1.75
CA VAL A 17 -22.68 -18.19 2.75
C VAL A 17 -21.49 -18.91 2.10
N ALA A 18 -21.74 -19.85 1.18
CA ALA A 18 -20.68 -20.55 0.45
C ALA A 18 -19.85 -19.57 -0.40
N ALA A 19 -20.50 -18.63 -1.11
CA ALA A 19 -19.82 -17.60 -1.90
C ALA A 19 -19.00 -16.65 -1.00
N PHE A 20 -19.50 -16.30 0.17
CA PHE A 20 -18.78 -15.46 1.13
C PHE A 20 -17.57 -16.18 1.72
N VAL A 21 -17.71 -17.44 2.12
CA VAL A 21 -16.61 -18.25 2.67
C VAL A 21 -15.51 -18.47 1.62
N THR A 22 -15.87 -18.71 0.36
CA THR A 22 -14.89 -18.81 -0.72
C THR A 22 -14.19 -17.47 -0.98
N ALA A 23 -14.90 -16.35 -0.99
CA ALA A 23 -14.33 -15.03 -1.19
C ALA A 23 -13.37 -14.62 -0.06
N VAL A 24 -13.72 -14.92 1.21
CA VAL A 24 -12.86 -14.62 2.38
C VAL A 24 -11.73 -15.64 2.53
N GLY A 25 -11.95 -16.91 2.16
CA GLY A 25 -10.96 -17.97 2.25
C GLY A 25 -9.82 -17.82 1.24
N VAL A 26 -10.12 -17.37 0.03
CA VAL A 26 -9.11 -17.12 -1.03
C VAL A 26 -8.22 -15.92 -0.70
N GLY A 27 -8.72 -14.92 0.05
CA GLY A 27 -7.94 -13.74 0.45
C GLY A 27 -6.86 -14.01 1.52
N ARG A 28 -6.81 -15.20 2.12
CA ARG A 28 -5.83 -15.57 3.16
C ARG A 28 -4.75 -16.55 2.73
N ALA A 29 -4.82 -17.09 1.52
CA ALA A 29 -3.93 -18.16 1.06
C ALA A 29 -2.76 -17.69 0.18
N ASP A 30 -2.57 -16.38 -0.06
CA ASP A 30 -1.56 -15.92 -1.01
C ASP A 30 -0.28 -15.41 -0.32
N ARG A 31 0.53 -16.39 0.09
CA ARG A 31 1.98 -16.26 0.17
C ARG A 31 2.59 -17.35 -0.72
N GLY A 32 2.47 -17.22 -2.01
CA GLY A 32 3.10 -18.19 -2.90
C GLY A 32 2.71 -18.03 -4.36
N ASP A 33 3.70 -17.79 -5.17
CA ASP A 33 3.83 -17.91 -6.62
C ASP A 33 2.95 -17.05 -7.54
N PRO A 34 3.58 -16.26 -8.45
CA PRO A 34 2.90 -15.45 -9.44
C PRO A 34 2.31 -16.25 -10.63
N ALA A 35 2.33 -17.57 -10.60
CA ALA A 35 1.92 -18.41 -11.72
C ALA A 35 0.41 -18.75 -11.77
N ASP A 36 -0.34 -18.55 -10.68
CA ASP A 36 -1.76 -18.89 -10.59
C ASP A 36 -2.70 -17.67 -10.59
N ALA A 37 -2.40 -16.65 -11.39
CA ALA A 37 -3.35 -15.57 -11.65
C ALA A 37 -4.49 -16.06 -12.55
N GLY A 38 -5.34 -16.93 -12.02
CA GLY A 38 -6.60 -17.30 -12.63
C GLY A 38 -7.50 -16.10 -12.91
N ALA A 39 -8.68 -16.33 -13.48
CA ALA A 39 -9.64 -15.32 -13.96
C ALA A 39 -9.99 -14.17 -12.98
N LEU A 40 -9.57 -14.26 -11.71
CA LEU A 40 -9.74 -13.22 -10.69
C LEU A 40 -8.50 -12.34 -10.48
N GLY A 41 -7.39 -12.63 -11.13
CA GLY A 41 -6.15 -11.81 -11.01
C GLY A 41 -6.33 -10.37 -11.50
N TRP A 42 -7.33 -10.11 -12.37
CA TRP A 42 -7.68 -8.76 -12.79
C TRP A 42 -8.37 -7.94 -11.68
N LEU A 43 -9.13 -8.60 -10.77
CA LEU A 43 -9.76 -7.93 -9.62
C LEU A 43 -8.74 -7.48 -8.58
N GLY A 44 -7.64 -8.23 -8.41
CA GLY A 44 -6.52 -7.80 -7.58
C GLY A 44 -5.83 -6.53 -8.10
N ARG A 45 -5.89 -6.29 -9.41
CA ARG A 45 -5.39 -5.05 -10.03
C ARG A 45 -6.33 -3.86 -9.83
N LEU A 46 -7.62 -4.10 -9.63
CA LEU A 46 -8.60 -3.05 -9.29
C LEU A 46 -8.62 -2.71 -7.80
N GLY A 47 -8.12 -3.64 -6.96
CA GLY A 47 -8.13 -3.52 -5.49
C GLY A 47 -6.88 -2.93 -4.86
N GLY A 48 -6.06 -2.15 -5.58
CA GLY A 48 -5.04 -1.33 -4.94
C GLY A 48 -3.57 -1.66 -5.19
N GLY A 49 -3.24 -2.24 -6.33
CA GLY A 49 -1.85 -2.40 -6.73
C GLY A 49 -1.51 -1.56 -7.95
N GLY A 50 -1.47 -0.24 -7.84
CA GLY A 50 -0.73 0.56 -8.82
C GLY A 50 0.70 0.01 -8.88
N SER A 51 1.28 -0.16 -10.08
CA SER A 51 2.69 -0.54 -10.20
C SER A 51 3.54 0.39 -9.33
N ALA A 52 4.61 -0.14 -8.74
CA ALA A 52 5.52 0.67 -7.95
C ALA A 52 6.03 1.87 -8.75
N LEU A 53 6.22 2.97 -8.06
CA LEU A 53 6.79 4.18 -8.63
C LEU A 53 8.28 3.94 -8.92
N ASP A 54 8.75 4.43 -10.07
CA ASP A 54 10.18 4.42 -10.38
C ASP A 54 10.92 5.38 -9.43
N PRO A 55 11.90 4.90 -8.64
CA PRO A 55 12.66 5.75 -7.74
C PRO A 55 13.32 6.95 -8.43
N ALA A 56 13.65 6.84 -9.72
CA ALA A 56 14.25 7.94 -10.49
C ALA A 56 13.31 9.15 -10.67
N THR A 57 12.00 8.95 -10.52
CA THR A 57 10.99 10.03 -10.60
C THR A 57 10.79 10.77 -9.27
N VAL A 58 11.42 10.30 -8.20
CA VAL A 58 11.34 10.88 -6.86
C VAL A 58 12.57 11.74 -6.61
N ARG A 59 12.38 12.99 -6.20
CA ARG A 59 13.44 13.86 -5.71
C ARG A 59 13.31 14.03 -4.20
N ALA A 60 14.44 14.09 -3.51
CA ALA A 60 14.50 14.30 -2.07
C ALA A 60 15.28 15.59 -1.77
N ASP A 61 14.91 16.28 -0.71
CA ASP A 61 15.65 17.44 -0.20
C ASP A 61 16.68 17.09 0.89
N CYS A 62 16.80 15.81 1.20
CA CYS A 62 17.79 15.23 2.12
C CYS A 62 18.88 14.45 1.37
N ASP A 63 19.88 13.97 2.11
CA ASP A 63 20.98 13.20 1.53
C ASP A 63 20.46 11.91 0.88
N ARG A 64 20.78 11.75 -0.40
CA ARG A 64 20.37 10.59 -1.19
C ARG A 64 21.56 9.94 -1.88
N THR A 65 21.70 8.63 -1.69
CA THR A 65 22.67 7.80 -2.40
C THR A 65 21.92 6.65 -3.09
N GLY A 66 21.77 6.75 -4.41
CA GLY A 66 20.93 5.82 -5.17
C GLY A 66 19.46 5.91 -4.72
N ASP A 67 18.93 4.82 -4.19
CA ASP A 67 17.57 4.76 -3.66
C ASP A 67 17.50 4.90 -2.13
N VAL A 68 18.64 5.10 -1.48
CA VAL A 68 18.75 5.25 -0.03
C VAL A 68 18.75 6.72 0.35
N LEU A 69 17.87 7.08 1.28
CA LEU A 69 17.74 8.40 1.88
C LEU A 69 18.31 8.37 3.29
N THR A 70 19.10 9.37 3.67
CA THR A 70 19.60 9.54 5.03
C THR A 70 19.27 10.94 5.51
N PHE A 71 18.61 11.06 6.65
CA PHE A 71 18.20 12.36 7.18
C PHE A 71 18.07 12.35 8.70
N VAL A 72 18.10 13.53 9.28
CA VAL A 72 17.84 13.79 10.71
C VAL A 72 16.64 14.72 10.80
N GLY A 73 15.67 14.36 11.63
CA GLY A 73 14.43 15.12 11.79
C GLY A 73 13.43 14.91 10.68
N GLY A 74 13.58 15.53 9.52
CA GLY A 74 12.65 15.43 8.40
C GLY A 74 13.31 15.38 7.02
N CYS A 75 12.58 14.85 6.03
CA CYS A 75 12.97 14.86 4.62
C CYS A 75 11.71 14.96 3.76
N VAL A 76 11.69 15.84 2.77
CA VAL A 76 10.58 16.00 1.84
C VAL A 76 10.91 15.30 0.54
N LEU A 77 10.03 14.38 0.14
CA LEU A 77 10.10 13.74 -1.16
C LEU A 77 9.15 14.45 -2.14
N ARG A 78 9.66 14.86 -3.28
CA ARG A 78 8.87 15.40 -4.38
C ARG A 78 8.70 14.35 -5.44
N VAL A 79 7.47 13.90 -5.61
CA VAL A 79 7.09 12.93 -6.63
C VAL A 79 6.57 13.70 -7.83
N ALA A 80 7.17 13.46 -9.01
CA ALA A 80 6.64 13.99 -10.26
C ALA A 80 5.30 13.32 -10.59
N ASP A 81 4.49 13.97 -11.45
CA ASP A 81 3.21 13.40 -11.88
C ASP A 81 3.42 12.01 -12.50
N PRO A 82 2.87 10.95 -11.90
CA PRO A 82 3.04 9.60 -12.40
C PRO A 82 2.13 9.27 -13.60
N GLY A 83 1.22 10.18 -14.00
CA GLY A 83 0.26 10.00 -15.09
C GLY A 83 -0.84 8.95 -14.80
N ALA A 84 -0.73 8.20 -13.72
CA ALA A 84 -1.70 7.20 -13.26
C ALA A 84 -1.43 6.88 -11.80
N LEU A 85 -2.39 6.21 -11.14
CA LEU A 85 -2.20 5.75 -9.77
C LEU A 85 -1.00 4.80 -9.65
N ARG A 86 -0.02 5.18 -8.84
CA ARG A 86 1.20 4.43 -8.53
C ARG A 86 1.36 4.24 -7.04
N THR A 87 2.23 3.34 -6.65
CA THR A 87 2.55 3.12 -5.24
C THR A 87 4.01 3.47 -4.98
N LEU A 88 4.25 4.47 -4.12
CA LEU A 88 5.56 4.73 -3.54
C LEU A 88 5.77 3.76 -2.37
N VAL A 89 6.80 2.94 -2.45
CA VAL A 89 7.14 1.97 -1.40
C VAL A 89 8.40 2.45 -0.69
N LEU A 90 8.30 2.64 0.63
CA LEU A 90 9.40 3.06 1.49
C LEU A 90 9.71 1.97 2.50
N ARG A 91 10.98 1.66 2.68
CA ARG A 91 11.45 0.64 3.64
C ARG A 91 12.54 1.19 4.55
N SER A 92 12.48 0.83 5.83
CA SER A 92 13.50 1.19 6.82
C SER A 92 13.70 0.06 7.81
N ALA A 93 14.88 -0.05 8.39
CA ALA A 93 15.11 -0.94 9.53
C ALA A 93 14.55 -0.37 10.85
N ALA A 94 14.42 0.97 10.93
CA ALA A 94 13.91 1.70 12.08
C ALA A 94 12.52 2.29 11.81
N ALA A 95 11.82 2.68 12.87
CA ALA A 95 10.55 3.39 12.75
C ALA A 95 10.76 4.77 12.11
N PHE A 96 9.78 5.22 11.32
CA PHE A 96 9.73 6.55 10.73
C PHE A 96 8.27 7.00 10.59
N THR A 97 8.04 8.28 10.42
CA THR A 97 6.72 8.81 10.14
C THR A 97 6.61 9.23 8.68
N VAL A 98 5.41 9.15 8.14
CA VAL A 98 5.11 9.61 6.79
C VAL A 98 3.84 10.45 6.79
N ALA A 99 3.85 11.55 6.04
CA ALA A 99 2.66 12.34 5.79
C ALA A 99 2.57 12.64 4.29
N ALA A 100 1.41 12.41 3.70
CA ALA A 100 1.18 12.63 2.28
C ALA A 100 -0.28 13.04 2.03
N PRO A 101 -0.57 13.81 0.97
CA PRO A 101 -1.94 14.05 0.54
C PRO A 101 -2.64 12.73 0.16
N ALA A 102 -3.93 12.64 0.45
CA ALA A 102 -4.73 11.49 0.05
C ALA A 102 -4.92 11.45 -1.47
N PRO A 103 -4.91 10.25 -2.09
CA PRO A 103 -5.28 10.11 -3.49
C PRO A 103 -6.71 10.63 -3.73
N GLY A 104 -6.88 11.43 -4.79
CA GLY A 104 -8.17 12.04 -5.11
C GLY A 104 -8.50 13.32 -4.33
N ASP A 105 -7.86 13.57 -3.18
CA ASP A 105 -8.11 14.75 -2.34
C ASP A 105 -6.80 15.36 -1.84
N ALA A 106 -6.40 16.49 -2.42
CA ALA A 106 -5.15 17.16 -2.06
C ALA A 106 -5.22 17.90 -0.71
N ASP A 107 -6.42 18.22 -0.24
CA ASP A 107 -6.61 18.96 1.00
C ASP A 107 -6.58 18.04 2.23
N LEU A 108 -6.74 16.73 2.01
CA LEU A 108 -6.66 15.72 3.06
C LEU A 108 -5.24 15.16 3.15
N THR A 109 -4.57 15.42 4.26
CA THR A 109 -3.25 14.83 4.57
C THR A 109 -3.42 13.59 5.43
N VAL A 110 -2.92 12.46 4.96
CA VAL A 110 -2.82 11.21 5.72
C VAL A 110 -1.44 11.15 6.37
N ARG A 111 -1.42 10.90 7.67
CA ARG A 111 -0.19 10.68 8.45
C ARG A 111 -0.19 9.30 9.03
N ASP A 112 0.96 8.63 8.99
CA ASP A 112 1.15 7.29 9.52
C ASP A 112 2.49 7.18 10.27
N ASP A 113 2.47 6.44 11.37
CA ASP A 113 3.65 6.09 12.17
C ASP A 113 4.05 4.65 11.81
N VAL A 114 5.06 4.53 10.95
CA VAL A 114 5.51 3.26 10.39
C VAL A 114 6.51 2.61 11.32
N THR A 115 6.12 1.48 11.91
CA THR A 115 6.97 0.74 12.85
C THR A 115 7.45 -0.58 12.25
N PRO A 116 8.66 -1.05 12.59
CA PRO A 116 9.12 -2.37 12.18
C PRO A 116 8.19 -3.48 12.68
N THR A 117 7.94 -4.46 11.83
CA THR A 117 7.21 -5.68 12.22
C THR A 117 8.20 -6.75 12.72
N ASP A 118 7.70 -7.72 13.49
CA ASP A 118 8.50 -8.84 13.99
C ASP A 118 9.16 -9.62 12.84
N GLY A 119 10.50 -9.60 12.81
CA GLY A 119 11.30 -10.25 11.76
C GLY A 119 11.39 -9.50 10.42
N GLY A 120 10.83 -8.28 10.32
CA GLY A 120 10.90 -7.43 9.13
C GLY A 120 11.24 -5.99 9.48
N GLY A 121 11.44 -5.15 8.45
CA GLY A 121 11.59 -3.70 8.59
C GLY A 121 10.25 -2.98 8.65
N ALA A 122 10.30 -1.67 8.83
CA ALA A 122 9.19 -0.75 8.66
C ALA A 122 8.93 -0.54 7.16
N VAL A 123 7.67 -0.69 6.72
CA VAL A 123 7.29 -0.56 5.31
C VAL A 123 6.08 0.36 5.19
N ALA A 124 6.22 1.45 4.46
CA ALA A 124 5.12 2.32 4.06
C ALA A 124 4.78 2.12 2.58
N LYS A 125 3.49 2.09 2.25
CA LYS A 125 2.99 2.07 0.88
C LYS A 125 2.04 3.25 0.69
N ILE A 126 2.45 4.20 -0.13
CA ILE A 126 1.76 5.47 -0.34
C ILE A 126 1.23 5.48 -1.76
N ALA A 127 -0.08 5.60 -1.93
CA ALA A 127 -0.69 5.75 -3.24
C ALA A 127 -0.51 7.18 -3.74
N VAL A 128 -0.01 7.34 -4.96
CA VAL A 128 0.26 8.63 -5.61
C VAL A 128 -0.43 8.65 -6.96
N ASP A 129 -1.30 9.63 -7.19
CA ASP A 129 -2.08 9.81 -8.44
C ASP A 129 -1.73 11.08 -9.21
N ARG A 130 -0.91 11.96 -8.62
CA ARG A 130 -0.50 13.26 -9.16
C ARG A 130 0.88 13.66 -8.65
N ALA A 131 1.42 14.76 -9.16
CA ALA A 131 2.59 15.40 -8.55
C ALA A 131 2.27 15.77 -7.10
N THR A 132 3.10 15.32 -6.15
CA THR A 132 2.84 15.50 -4.72
C THR A 132 4.13 15.57 -3.92
N GLU A 133 4.03 16.11 -2.71
CA GLU A 133 5.07 16.08 -1.70
C GLU A 133 4.71 15.06 -0.62
N VAL A 134 5.70 14.30 -0.19
CA VAL A 134 5.59 13.32 0.90
C VAL A 134 6.60 13.70 1.96
N ASP A 135 6.12 14.01 3.15
CA ASP A 135 6.96 14.36 4.29
C ASP A 135 7.35 13.10 5.07
N LEU A 136 8.64 12.90 5.26
CA LEU A 136 9.19 11.86 6.13
C LEU A 136 9.68 12.48 7.42
N GLY A 137 9.45 11.80 8.53
CA GLY A 137 9.92 12.21 9.84
C GLY A 137 10.71 11.10 10.52
N CYS A 138 11.73 11.51 11.28
CA CYS A 138 12.53 10.60 12.09
C CYS A 138 12.18 10.80 13.56
N PRO A 139 11.58 9.82 14.23
CA PRO A 139 11.20 9.96 15.63
C PRO A 139 12.43 10.14 16.52
N GLY A 140 12.29 11.00 17.54
CA GLY A 140 13.34 11.21 18.55
C GLY A 140 14.57 11.99 18.09
N GLY A 141 14.55 12.61 16.90
CA GLY A 141 15.66 13.44 16.42
C GLY A 141 16.94 12.66 16.09
N THR A 142 16.81 11.34 15.91
CA THR A 142 17.92 10.46 15.47
C THR A 142 18.09 10.50 13.97
N SER A 143 19.12 9.85 13.44
CA SER A 143 19.28 9.66 11.98
C SER A 143 18.43 8.49 11.52
N CYS A 144 17.65 8.68 10.45
CA CYS A 144 16.91 7.64 9.78
C CYS A 144 17.52 7.30 8.41
N THR A 145 17.44 6.03 8.07
CA THR A 145 17.77 5.54 6.73
C THR A 145 16.54 4.88 6.14
N VAL A 146 16.05 5.42 5.03
CA VAL A 146 14.85 4.95 4.33
C VAL A 146 15.22 4.64 2.89
N THR A 147 14.80 3.51 2.39
CA THR A 147 15.03 3.07 0.99
C THR A 147 13.75 3.17 0.19
N ILE A 148 13.82 3.78 -0.99
CA ILE A 148 12.74 3.77 -1.97
C ILE A 148 12.80 2.43 -2.70
N ALA A 149 11.77 1.60 -2.56
CA ALA A 149 11.73 0.25 -3.12
C ALA A 149 10.83 0.18 -4.37
N THR A 150 11.17 -0.70 -5.30
CA THR A 150 10.40 -0.95 -6.53
C THR A 150 9.32 -2.02 -6.35
N SER A 151 9.26 -2.69 -5.20
CA SER A 151 8.27 -3.74 -4.87
C SER A 151 8.24 -4.02 -3.36
#